data_32f22b8132a235589d47b498c532e2e7
#
_entry.id   32f22b8132a235589d47b498c532e2e7
#
_cell.length_a   1.000
_cell.length_b   1.000
_cell.length_c   1.000
_cell.angle_alpha   90.00
_cell.angle_beta   90.00
_cell.angle_gamma   90.00
#
_symmetry.space_group_name_H-M   'P 1'
#
loop_
_entity.id
_entity.type
_entity.pdbx_description
1 polymer ?
#
loop_
_entity_poly.entity_id
_entity_poly.type
_entity_poly.pdbx_seq_one_letter_code
_entity_poly.pdbx_strand_id
1 'polypeptide(L)'
;MKKILTLFAVVGLMAFSSCSDDDNDNVDYDTFPYAFEIKNVDLGRVTDNEYNLKSTFNFEINDNLRDDETVLIYRLTDIVNSNTPVWQLIPRSVYFNNGDVIDYYFDFSKIDFIITARASFNLINAPDFINDQTFRVVLVPSDLAASVNKNNYLEVMKAAKLNESQVQKINF
;
A
#
# COMPACT_ATOMS: atom_id res chain seq x y z
N MET A 1 -22.20 51.88 67.79
CA MET A 1 -23.13 50.76 67.81
C MET A 1 -23.63 50.49 66.38
N LYS A 2 -22.96 49.74 65.59
CA LYS A 2 -23.51 49.13 64.41
C LYS A 2 -22.48 48.13 63.88
N LYS A 3 -22.84 46.88 64.01
CA LYS A 3 -22.05 45.74 63.63
C LYS A 3 -22.13 45.60 62.12
N ILE A 4 -21.03 45.68 61.46
CA ILE A 4 -20.93 45.40 60.06
C ILE A 4 -20.67 43.90 59.91
N LEU A 5 -21.66 43.24 59.41
CA LEU A 5 -21.57 41.83 59.07
C LEU A 5 -20.88 41.70 57.72
N THR A 6 -19.65 41.29 57.75
CA THR A 6 -18.89 41.03 56.52
C THR A 6 -19.28 39.64 56.06
N LEU A 7 -20.09 39.60 55.03
CA LEU A 7 -20.48 38.40 54.32
C LEU A 7 -19.32 37.95 53.45
N PHE A 8 -18.60 36.93 53.86
CA PHE A 8 -17.63 36.23 53.01
C PHE A 8 -18.42 35.38 52.00
N ALA A 9 -18.60 35.94 50.84
CA ALA A 9 -19.00 35.14 49.70
C ALA A 9 -17.75 34.36 49.25
N VAL A 10 -17.68 33.11 49.70
CA VAL A 10 -16.74 32.14 49.12
C VAL A 10 -17.33 31.77 47.77
N VAL A 11 -16.90 32.47 46.76
CA VAL A 11 -17.08 32.05 45.37
C VAL A 11 -16.18 30.86 45.18
N GLY A 12 -16.78 29.66 45.29
CA GLY A 12 -16.16 28.42 44.86
C GLY A 12 -15.92 28.50 43.35
N LEU A 13 -14.70 28.85 42.95
CA LEU A 13 -14.20 28.61 41.61
C LEU A 13 -14.14 27.10 41.44
N MET A 14 -15.25 26.54 41.00
CA MET A 14 -15.22 25.22 40.30
C MET A 14 -14.37 25.45 39.05
N ALA A 15 -13.10 25.15 39.17
CA ALA A 15 -12.31 24.84 38.00
C ALA A 15 -12.92 23.60 37.40
N PHE A 16 -13.80 23.81 36.44
CA PHE A 16 -14.09 22.79 35.47
C PHE A 16 -12.77 22.63 34.69
N SER A 17 -11.96 21.68 35.13
CA SER A 17 -10.99 21.07 34.26
C SER A 17 -11.81 20.45 33.14
N SER A 18 -12.07 21.26 32.10
CA SER A 18 -12.38 20.73 30.80
C SER A 18 -11.16 19.87 30.47
N CYS A 19 -11.28 18.56 30.65
CA CYS A 19 -10.54 17.69 29.78
C CYS A 19 -11.03 18.06 28.40
N SER A 20 -10.31 18.93 27.71
CA SER A 20 -10.26 18.85 26.28
C SER A 20 -9.66 17.45 26.06
N ASP A 21 -10.48 16.52 25.64
CA ASP A 21 -10.02 15.47 24.80
C ASP A 21 -9.38 16.20 23.62
N ASP A 22 -8.11 16.52 23.78
CA ASP A 22 -7.23 16.64 22.65
C ASP A 22 -7.27 15.24 22.04
N ASP A 23 -8.23 15.03 21.14
CA ASP A 23 -8.06 14.18 20.01
C ASP A 23 -6.86 14.77 19.25
N ASN A 24 -5.68 14.64 19.87
CA ASN A 24 -4.46 14.55 19.13
C ASN A 24 -4.65 13.28 18.31
N ASP A 25 -5.29 13.44 17.15
CA ASP A 25 -4.92 12.68 16.00
C ASP A 25 -3.41 12.87 15.89
N ASN A 26 -2.68 12.06 16.65
CA ASN A 26 -1.27 11.83 16.40
C ASN A 26 -1.27 11.15 15.03
N VAL A 27 -1.40 11.98 14.01
CA VAL A 27 -0.96 11.60 12.68
C VAL A 27 0.50 11.27 12.89
N ASP A 28 0.80 10.00 12.95
CA ASP A 28 2.17 9.54 13.02
C ASP A 28 2.86 10.05 11.75
N TYR A 29 3.53 11.20 11.90
CA TYR A 29 4.26 11.82 10.79
C TYR A 29 5.45 10.97 10.33
N ASP A 30 5.74 9.89 11.04
CA ASP A 30 6.82 8.98 10.70
C ASP A 30 6.40 7.94 9.65
N THR A 31 5.10 7.77 9.39
CA THR A 31 4.57 6.79 8.42
C THR A 31 3.87 7.50 7.27
N PHE A 32 4.64 7.98 6.29
CA PHE A 32 4.06 8.54 5.07
C PHE A 32 3.77 7.42 4.06
N PRO A 33 2.52 7.32 3.58
CA PRO A 33 2.22 6.45 2.46
C PRO A 33 3.11 6.76 1.27
N TYR A 34 3.62 5.72 0.63
CA TYR A 34 4.51 5.84 -0.50
C TYR A 34 4.09 4.91 -1.63
N ALA A 35 4.26 5.33 -2.87
CA ALA A 35 3.98 4.48 -4.03
C ALA A 35 5.08 4.60 -5.07
N PHE A 36 5.49 3.45 -5.61
CA PHE A 36 6.38 3.39 -6.76
C PHE A 36 5.89 2.37 -7.79
N GLU A 37 6.30 2.57 -9.01
CA GLU A 37 5.93 1.76 -10.16
C GLU A 37 7.21 1.21 -10.79
N ILE A 38 7.30 -0.10 -10.87
CA ILE A 38 8.38 -0.81 -11.56
C ILE A 38 7.88 -1.27 -12.92
N LYS A 39 8.60 -0.86 -13.98
CA LYS A 39 8.25 -1.09 -15.39
C LYS A 39 9.26 -1.96 -16.09
N ASN A 40 8.81 -2.51 -17.22
CA ASN A 40 9.63 -3.32 -18.12
C ASN A 40 10.29 -4.49 -17.40
N VAL A 41 9.56 -5.08 -16.46
CA VAL A 41 10.05 -6.17 -15.62
C VAL A 41 9.99 -7.48 -16.41
N ASP A 42 11.12 -8.07 -16.67
CA ASP A 42 11.20 -9.47 -17.09
C ASP A 42 11.40 -10.34 -15.86
N LEU A 43 10.37 -11.12 -15.51
CA LEU A 43 10.45 -12.02 -14.36
C LEU A 43 11.52 -13.08 -14.61
N GLY A 44 12.40 -13.29 -13.65
CA GLY A 44 13.46 -14.29 -13.72
C GLY A 44 12.93 -15.72 -13.56
N ARG A 45 13.41 -16.64 -14.41
CA ARG A 45 13.01 -18.06 -14.34
C ARG A 45 13.57 -18.73 -13.08
N VAL A 46 12.67 -19.32 -12.30
CA VAL A 46 13.02 -20.18 -11.15
C VAL A 46 12.88 -21.66 -11.57
N THR A 47 11.74 -22.01 -12.16
CA THR A 47 11.46 -23.32 -12.79
C THR A 47 10.75 -23.11 -14.12
N ASP A 48 10.33 -24.20 -14.79
CA ASP A 48 9.57 -24.07 -16.04
C ASP A 48 8.22 -23.39 -15.86
N ASN A 49 7.63 -23.51 -14.69
CA ASN A 49 6.29 -23.02 -14.38
C ASN A 49 6.31 -21.94 -13.28
N GLU A 50 7.48 -21.42 -12.89
CA GLU A 50 7.61 -20.37 -11.87
C GLU A 50 8.67 -19.38 -12.26
N TYR A 51 8.31 -18.09 -12.22
CA TYR A 51 9.16 -16.95 -12.49
C TYR A 51 8.94 -15.90 -11.40
N ASN A 52 9.98 -15.16 -11.03
CA ASN A 52 9.84 -14.12 -10.02
C ASN A 52 10.71 -12.88 -10.27
N LEU A 53 10.35 -11.81 -9.61
CA LEU A 53 11.18 -10.63 -9.36
C LEU A 53 11.45 -10.58 -7.86
N LYS A 54 12.71 -10.44 -7.49
CA LYS A 54 13.12 -10.11 -6.13
C LYS A 54 13.76 -8.73 -6.10
N SER A 55 13.30 -7.86 -5.20
CA SER A 55 13.91 -6.57 -4.96
C SER A 55 13.91 -6.22 -3.48
N THR A 56 14.65 -5.18 -3.10
CA THR A 56 14.71 -4.66 -1.74
C THR A 56 14.11 -3.26 -1.68
N PHE A 57 13.43 -2.93 -0.58
CA PHE A 57 12.90 -1.58 -0.40
C PHE A 57 14.01 -0.53 -0.38
N ASN A 58 15.16 -0.85 0.19
CA ASN A 58 16.31 0.07 0.18
C ASN A 58 16.79 0.40 -1.23
N PHE A 59 16.78 -0.56 -2.16
CA PHE A 59 17.14 -0.33 -3.57
C PHE A 59 16.11 0.56 -4.27
N GLU A 60 14.80 0.33 -4.02
CA GLU A 60 13.71 1.01 -4.71
C GLU A 60 13.44 2.42 -4.16
N ILE A 61 13.48 2.58 -2.83
CA ILE A 61 13.05 3.80 -2.14
C ILE A 61 14.08 4.35 -1.16
N ASN A 62 15.26 3.73 -1.06
CA ASN A 62 16.34 4.09 -0.14
C ASN A 62 15.93 4.05 1.35
N ASP A 63 14.96 3.20 1.69
CA ASP A 63 14.47 2.96 3.06
C ASP A 63 14.01 1.50 3.19
N ASN A 64 13.69 1.07 4.41
CA ASN A 64 13.08 -0.21 4.72
C ASN A 64 11.62 -0.01 5.15
N LEU A 65 10.81 -1.07 5.02
CA LEU A 65 9.44 -1.07 5.52
C LEU A 65 9.42 -0.92 7.05
N ARG A 66 8.54 -0.10 7.58
CA ARG A 66 8.35 0.12 9.01
C ARG A 66 7.47 -0.96 9.63
N ASP A 67 7.45 -1.02 10.97
CA ASP A 67 6.73 -2.07 11.72
C ASP A 67 5.22 -2.01 11.59
N ASP A 68 4.67 -0.82 11.37
CA ASP A 68 3.26 -0.52 11.24
C ASP A 68 2.77 -0.42 9.79
N GLU A 69 3.68 -0.60 8.83
CA GLU A 69 3.37 -0.56 7.40
C GLU A 69 3.04 -1.93 6.83
N THR A 70 2.29 -1.92 5.76
CA THR A 70 2.02 -3.07 4.90
C THR A 70 2.20 -2.73 3.44
N VAL A 71 2.35 -3.76 2.63
CA VAL A 71 2.58 -3.67 1.19
C VAL A 71 1.34 -4.08 0.44
N LEU A 72 0.93 -3.27 -0.52
CA LEU A 72 -0.08 -3.64 -1.52
C LEU A 72 0.59 -3.60 -2.89
N ILE A 73 0.47 -4.68 -3.66
CA ILE A 73 1.04 -4.75 -5.01
C ILE A 73 -0.07 -4.94 -6.03
N TYR A 74 -0.07 -4.06 -7.03
CA TYR A 74 -0.99 -4.10 -8.16
C TYR A 74 -0.23 -4.41 -9.43
N ARG A 75 -0.75 -5.34 -10.24
CA ARG A 75 -0.26 -5.61 -11.59
C ARG A 75 -1.05 -4.78 -12.59
N LEU A 76 -0.37 -4.16 -13.54
CA LEU A 76 -1.02 -3.56 -14.72
C LEU A 76 -1.48 -4.68 -15.64
N THR A 77 -2.78 -4.73 -15.92
CA THR A 77 -3.37 -5.81 -16.74
C THR A 77 -3.88 -5.34 -18.08
N ASP A 78 -4.17 -4.04 -18.21
CA ASP A 78 -4.66 -3.45 -19.44
C ASP A 78 -4.51 -1.92 -19.41
N ILE A 79 -4.62 -1.28 -20.56
CA ILE A 79 -4.73 0.17 -20.71
C ILE A 79 -5.93 0.48 -21.60
N VAL A 80 -7.03 0.90 -20.98
CA VAL A 80 -8.24 1.28 -21.73
C VAL A 80 -8.13 2.69 -22.28
N ASN A 81 -8.72 2.91 -23.46
CA ASN A 81 -8.75 4.22 -24.12
C ASN A 81 -7.36 4.86 -24.28
N SER A 82 -6.33 4.06 -24.45
CA SER A 82 -4.92 4.45 -24.63
C SER A 82 -4.30 5.26 -23.49
N ASN A 83 -5.01 5.48 -22.38
CA ASN A 83 -4.49 6.31 -21.27
C ASN A 83 -5.00 5.93 -19.87
N THR A 84 -5.88 4.94 -19.75
CA THR A 84 -6.43 4.57 -18.44
C THR A 84 -5.92 3.20 -18.02
N PRO A 85 -4.98 3.11 -17.08
CA PRO A 85 -4.43 1.85 -16.62
C PRO A 85 -5.44 1.06 -15.80
N VAL A 86 -5.49 -0.24 -16.01
CA VAL A 86 -6.28 -1.20 -15.23
C VAL A 86 -5.36 -1.91 -14.25
N TRP A 87 -5.47 -1.55 -13.00
CA TRP A 87 -4.70 -2.12 -11.92
C TRP A 87 -5.46 -3.24 -11.21
N GLN A 88 -4.82 -4.37 -11.03
CA GLN A 88 -5.37 -5.49 -10.28
C GLN A 88 -4.47 -5.86 -9.11
N LEU A 89 -5.06 -5.85 -7.91
CA LEU A 89 -4.36 -6.29 -6.70
C LEU A 89 -3.97 -7.77 -6.83
N ILE A 90 -2.73 -8.11 -6.50
CA ILE A 90 -2.30 -9.49 -6.28
C ILE A 90 -2.33 -9.81 -4.77
N PRO A 91 -2.59 -11.07 -4.34
CA PRO A 91 -2.66 -12.28 -5.17
C PRO A 91 -3.88 -12.36 -6.07
N ARG A 92 -3.67 -12.85 -7.30
CA ARG A 92 -4.72 -13.03 -8.29
C ARG A 92 -4.39 -14.13 -9.29
N SER A 93 -5.41 -14.90 -9.69
CA SER A 93 -5.31 -15.91 -10.72
C SER A 93 -5.84 -15.42 -12.07
N VAL A 94 -5.18 -15.84 -13.14
CA VAL A 94 -5.59 -15.68 -14.53
C VAL A 94 -5.95 -17.07 -15.06
N TYR A 95 -7.20 -17.25 -15.48
CA TYR A 95 -7.71 -18.52 -15.98
C TYR A 95 -7.79 -18.50 -17.50
N PHE A 96 -7.35 -19.59 -18.14
CA PHE A 96 -7.41 -19.80 -19.58
C PHE A 96 -8.56 -20.74 -19.94
N ASN A 97 -9.06 -20.63 -21.17
CA ASN A 97 -10.19 -21.44 -21.65
C ASN A 97 -9.91 -22.94 -21.67
N ASN A 98 -8.66 -23.35 -21.74
CA ASN A 98 -8.22 -24.76 -21.72
C ASN A 98 -8.10 -25.33 -20.29
N GLY A 99 -8.40 -24.55 -19.26
CA GLY A 99 -8.29 -24.94 -17.86
C GLY A 99 -6.95 -24.63 -17.21
N ASP A 100 -5.98 -24.08 -17.96
CA ASP A 100 -4.73 -23.62 -17.41
C ASP A 100 -4.92 -22.38 -16.52
N VAL A 101 -3.96 -22.16 -15.60
CA VAL A 101 -3.99 -21.04 -14.69
C VAL A 101 -2.60 -20.45 -14.49
N ILE A 102 -2.53 -19.14 -14.33
CA ILE A 102 -1.35 -18.42 -13.79
C ILE A 102 -1.78 -17.70 -12.52
N ASP A 103 -1.07 -17.97 -11.43
CA ASP A 103 -1.23 -17.29 -10.16
C ASP A 103 -0.13 -16.26 -10.00
N TYR A 104 -0.51 -14.99 -9.74
CA TYR A 104 0.40 -13.96 -9.27
C TYR A 104 0.22 -13.81 -7.77
N TYR A 105 1.33 -13.81 -7.06
CA TYR A 105 1.35 -13.54 -5.62
C TYR A 105 2.66 -12.85 -5.23
N PHE A 106 2.74 -12.38 -4.01
CA PHE A 106 3.96 -11.78 -3.48
C PHE A 106 4.13 -12.12 -2.01
N ASP A 107 5.38 -12.11 -1.60
CA ASP A 107 5.81 -12.19 -0.21
C ASP A 107 6.68 -10.96 0.08
N PHE A 108 6.70 -10.52 1.32
CA PHE A 108 7.55 -9.41 1.74
C PHE A 108 8.06 -9.60 3.17
N SER A 109 9.20 -8.99 3.43
CA SER A 109 9.75 -8.74 4.76
C SER A 109 9.90 -7.23 4.97
N LYS A 110 10.50 -6.79 6.05
CA LYS A 110 10.87 -5.38 6.23
C LYS A 110 11.91 -4.88 5.21
N ILE A 111 12.67 -5.79 4.61
CA ILE A 111 13.84 -5.47 3.80
C ILE A 111 13.55 -5.66 2.33
N ASP A 112 12.80 -6.71 1.97
CA ASP A 112 12.63 -7.16 0.59
C ASP A 112 11.19 -7.58 0.28
N PHE A 113 10.92 -7.71 -1.01
CA PHE A 113 9.71 -8.32 -1.54
C PHE A 113 10.03 -9.20 -2.74
N ILE A 114 9.19 -10.20 -2.96
CA ILE A 114 9.27 -11.11 -4.09
C ILE A 114 7.90 -11.15 -4.74
N ILE A 115 7.83 -10.83 -6.04
CA ILE A 115 6.62 -11.00 -6.86
C ILE A 115 6.81 -12.25 -7.67
N THR A 116 5.87 -13.19 -7.59
CA THR A 116 5.95 -14.50 -8.26
C THR A 116 4.77 -14.70 -9.20
N ALA A 117 5.06 -15.20 -10.40
CA ALA A 117 4.11 -15.78 -11.32
C ALA A 117 4.33 -17.30 -11.34
N ARG A 118 3.29 -18.10 -11.02
CA ARG A 118 3.32 -19.57 -11.08
C ARG A 118 2.17 -20.06 -11.93
N ALA A 119 2.44 -21.01 -12.82
CA ALA A 119 1.44 -21.57 -13.72
C ALA A 119 1.26 -23.07 -13.58
N SER A 120 0.14 -23.59 -14.09
CA SER A 120 -0.11 -25.03 -14.27
C SER A 120 0.67 -25.62 -15.46
N PHE A 121 1.34 -24.78 -16.25
CA PHE A 121 2.06 -25.13 -17.47
C PHE A 121 3.43 -24.42 -17.55
N ASN A 122 4.22 -24.73 -18.59
CA ASN A 122 5.51 -24.06 -18.80
C ASN A 122 5.28 -22.61 -19.28
N LEU A 123 5.67 -21.64 -18.44
CA LEU A 123 5.46 -20.19 -18.66
C LEU A 123 6.21 -19.62 -19.86
N ILE A 124 7.22 -20.30 -20.39
CA ILE A 124 7.88 -19.87 -21.63
C ILE A 124 6.92 -19.83 -22.82
N ASN A 125 5.81 -20.60 -22.76
CA ASN A 125 4.76 -20.61 -23.75
C ASN A 125 3.76 -19.44 -23.62
N ALA A 126 3.92 -18.61 -22.60
CA ALA A 126 3.08 -17.44 -22.34
C ALA A 126 3.93 -16.21 -21.94
N PRO A 127 4.85 -15.77 -22.83
CA PRO A 127 5.83 -14.72 -22.51
C PRO A 127 5.18 -13.41 -22.10
N ASP A 128 4.02 -13.06 -22.62
CA ASP A 128 3.28 -11.83 -22.28
C ASP A 128 2.86 -11.77 -20.79
N PHE A 129 2.97 -12.88 -20.08
CA PHE A 129 2.65 -12.95 -18.65
C PHE A 129 3.89 -12.88 -17.74
N ILE A 130 5.08 -12.96 -18.30
CA ILE A 130 6.34 -12.93 -17.53
C ILE A 130 7.32 -11.85 -18.00
N ASN A 131 7.21 -11.37 -19.24
CA ASN A 131 8.07 -10.30 -19.77
C ASN A 131 7.31 -8.98 -19.83
N ASP A 132 8.05 -7.87 -19.76
CA ASP A 132 7.56 -6.49 -19.86
C ASP A 132 6.39 -6.21 -18.88
N GLN A 133 6.49 -6.77 -17.69
CA GLN A 133 5.46 -6.58 -16.68
C GLN A 133 5.60 -5.21 -16.00
N THR A 134 4.47 -4.66 -15.57
CA THR A 134 4.44 -3.44 -14.76
C THR A 134 3.69 -3.70 -13.47
N PHE A 135 4.34 -3.34 -12.36
CA PHE A 135 3.74 -3.46 -11.04
C PHE A 135 3.78 -2.12 -10.32
N ARG A 136 2.76 -1.85 -9.53
CA ARG A 136 2.71 -0.72 -8.63
C ARG A 136 2.71 -1.21 -7.19
N VAL A 137 3.70 -0.78 -6.44
CA VAL A 137 3.86 -1.10 -5.03
C VAL A 137 3.41 0.10 -4.22
N VAL A 138 2.51 -0.11 -3.26
CA VAL A 138 1.97 0.93 -2.39
C VAL A 138 2.25 0.52 -0.96
N LEU A 139 3.03 1.33 -0.27
CA LEU A 139 3.35 1.19 1.15
C LEU A 139 2.39 2.07 1.93
N VAL A 140 1.66 1.49 2.86
CA VAL A 140 0.64 2.21 3.64
C VAL A 140 0.63 1.71 5.07
N PRO A 141 0.19 2.55 6.03
CA PRO A 141 -0.11 2.08 7.37
C PRO A 141 -1.08 0.90 7.35
N SER A 142 -0.85 -0.09 8.21
CA SER A 142 -1.64 -1.33 8.24
C SER A 142 -3.11 -1.08 8.61
N ASP A 143 -3.39 -0.09 9.45
CA ASP A 143 -4.73 0.34 9.82
C ASP A 143 -5.47 1.00 8.64
N LEU A 144 -4.78 1.84 7.86
CA LEU A 144 -5.33 2.39 6.63
C LEU A 144 -5.69 1.27 5.65
N ALA A 145 -4.76 0.32 5.42
CA ALA A 145 -5.02 -0.82 4.54
C ALA A 145 -6.20 -1.67 5.02
N ALA A 146 -6.44 -1.77 6.33
CA ALA A 146 -7.57 -2.48 6.90
C ALA A 146 -8.91 -1.73 6.72
N SER A 147 -8.87 -0.40 6.59
CA SER A 147 -10.06 0.47 6.53
C SER A 147 -10.63 0.67 5.12
N VAL A 148 -9.90 0.26 4.06
CA VAL A 148 -10.25 0.52 2.65
C VAL A 148 -10.48 -0.78 1.86
N ASN A 149 -11.22 -0.67 0.76
CA ASN A 149 -11.30 -1.75 -0.21
C ASN A 149 -10.00 -1.84 -1.03
N LYS A 150 -9.09 -2.72 -0.63
CA LYS A 150 -7.79 -2.91 -1.27
C LYS A 150 -7.87 -3.30 -2.76
N ASN A 151 -8.98 -3.90 -3.22
CA ASN A 151 -9.19 -4.19 -4.64
C ASN A 151 -9.49 -2.94 -5.48
N ASN A 152 -9.86 -1.84 -4.83
CA ASN A 152 -10.06 -0.56 -5.49
C ASN A 152 -8.81 0.31 -5.36
N TYR A 153 -7.94 0.23 -6.38
CA TYR A 153 -6.70 0.99 -6.40
C TYR A 153 -6.89 2.51 -6.15
N LEU A 154 -7.90 3.11 -6.78
CA LEU A 154 -8.16 4.55 -6.64
C LEU A 154 -8.60 4.93 -5.23
N GLU A 155 -9.34 4.05 -4.55
CA GLU A 155 -9.74 4.24 -3.16
C GLU A 155 -8.53 4.21 -2.22
N VAL A 156 -7.62 3.25 -2.44
CA VAL A 156 -6.36 3.15 -1.68
C VAL A 156 -5.51 4.41 -1.87
N MET A 157 -5.27 4.84 -3.11
CA MET A 157 -4.49 6.05 -3.40
C MET A 157 -5.12 7.30 -2.78
N LYS A 158 -6.44 7.43 -2.85
CA LYS A 158 -7.17 8.55 -2.23
C LYS A 158 -7.05 8.54 -0.71
N ALA A 159 -7.23 7.39 -0.06
CA ALA A 159 -7.11 7.26 1.39
C ALA A 159 -5.67 7.52 1.86
N ALA A 160 -4.69 7.07 1.09
CA ALA A 160 -3.27 7.33 1.30
C ALA A 160 -2.85 8.78 1.00
N LYS A 161 -3.77 9.63 0.51
CA LYS A 161 -3.50 11.01 0.04
C LYS A 161 -2.41 11.07 -1.04
N LEU A 162 -2.29 10.01 -1.83
CA LEU A 162 -1.35 9.91 -2.96
C LEU A 162 -2.06 10.20 -4.28
N ASN A 163 -1.31 10.75 -5.22
CA ASN A 163 -1.75 10.95 -6.61
C ASN A 163 -0.69 10.44 -7.60
N GLU A 164 -1.07 10.33 -8.87
CA GLU A 164 -0.21 9.76 -9.91
C GLU A 164 1.13 10.49 -10.10
N SER A 165 1.19 11.79 -9.80
CA SER A 165 2.44 12.57 -9.93
C SER A 165 3.45 12.30 -8.81
N GLN A 166 3.00 11.68 -7.71
CA GLN A 166 3.84 11.31 -6.57
C GLN A 166 4.36 9.86 -6.69
N VAL A 167 3.86 9.10 -7.67
CA VAL A 167 4.34 7.73 -7.90
C VAL A 167 5.70 7.79 -8.58
N GLN A 168 6.73 7.33 -7.89
CA GLN A 168 8.07 7.19 -8.47
C GLN A 168 8.04 6.09 -9.54
N LYS A 169 8.59 6.36 -10.72
CA LYS A 169 8.69 5.39 -11.82
C LYS A 169 10.10 4.88 -11.96
N ILE A 170 10.25 3.58 -11.87
CA ILE A 170 11.52 2.86 -11.90
C ILE A 170 11.48 1.91 -13.11
N ASN A 171 12.49 1.94 -13.95
CA ASN A 171 12.63 1.01 -15.08
C ASN A 171 13.61 -0.10 -14.70
N PHE A 172 13.21 -1.34 -14.98
CA PHE A 172 14.03 -2.55 -14.83
C PHE A 172 14.67 -2.94 -16.14
#